data_76f8b12f9ec3fd58e292ad9f5b3234d0
#
_entry.id   76f8b12f9ec3fd58e292ad9f5b3234d0
#
_cell.length_a   1.000
_cell.length_b   1.000
_cell.length_c   1.000
_cell.angle_alpha   90.00
_cell.angle_beta   90.00
_cell.angle_gamma   90.00
#
_symmetry.space_group_name_H-M   'P 1'
#
loop_
_entity.id
_entity.type
_entity.pdbx_description
1 polymer ?
#
loop_
_entity_poly.entity_id
_entity_poly.type
_entity_poly.pdbx_seq_one_letter_code
_entity_poly.pdbx_strand_id
1 'polypeptide(L)'
;TGNYYSYARGRMPMRATDPLDHPPSALGEVRAEVSRRLFAAHEQGRIRAVEVRGSSYLGADAGLGAYLGPRFVDPLLAKGATSVLGDPDLPYTMTAIPDFGRLLARAATDPKMPGRAWHVPSAPAVSVRELARMLLRAAGRDDEPRLRSMPASLLRVLGWFSPTLRAVRETLYQNTEPFVADDTDTRELLGETHTPLEETAADIVAARGGKAA
;
A
#
# COMPACT_ATOMS: atom_id res chain seq x y z
N THR A 1 -2.96 0.52 -13.37
CA THR A 1 -2.78 0.55 -11.90
C THR A 1 -1.55 1.36 -11.53
N GLY A 2 -1.67 2.19 -10.52
CA GLY A 2 -0.60 3.01 -9.98
C GLY A 2 -0.32 2.73 -8.50
N ASN A 3 0.71 3.37 -7.99
CA ASN A 3 1.06 3.38 -6.59
C ASN A 3 1.55 4.78 -6.19
N TYR A 4 1.90 4.97 -4.92
CA TYR A 4 2.30 6.28 -4.39
C TYR A 4 3.80 6.58 -4.51
N TYR A 5 4.59 5.74 -5.19
CA TYR A 5 6.03 5.98 -5.41
C TYR A 5 6.32 7.18 -6.32
N SER A 6 5.33 7.59 -7.12
CA SER A 6 5.45 8.72 -8.04
C SER A 6 5.28 10.09 -7.40
N TYR A 7 4.84 10.15 -6.13
CA TYR A 7 4.68 11.41 -5.41
C TYR A 7 5.99 11.90 -4.81
N ALA A 8 6.12 13.21 -4.67
CA ALA A 8 7.24 13.83 -3.99
C ALA A 8 7.27 13.45 -2.51
N ARG A 9 8.49 13.26 -1.97
CA ARG A 9 8.69 12.96 -0.54
C ARG A 9 8.25 14.14 0.34
N GLY A 10 7.69 13.83 1.50
CA GLY A 10 7.31 14.84 2.51
C GLY A 10 6.00 15.57 2.23
N ARG A 11 5.32 15.30 1.11
CA ARG A 11 4.01 15.85 0.81
C ARG A 11 2.93 14.89 1.36
N MET A 12 2.46 15.16 2.57
CA MET A 12 1.48 14.32 3.28
C MET A 12 0.30 15.16 3.80
N PRO A 13 -0.94 14.67 3.70
CA PRO A 13 -1.33 13.46 2.96
C PRO A 13 -1.21 13.66 1.43
N MET A 14 -0.83 12.58 0.71
CA MET A 14 -0.75 12.57 -0.75
C MET A 14 -2.16 12.59 -1.35
N ARG A 15 -2.41 13.47 -2.32
CA ARG A 15 -3.69 13.58 -3.05
C ARG A 15 -3.56 13.06 -4.47
N ALA A 16 -4.65 12.56 -5.03
CA ALA A 16 -4.68 12.09 -6.41
C ALA A 16 -4.34 13.20 -7.43
N THR A 17 -4.61 14.45 -7.07
CA THR A 17 -4.33 15.67 -7.85
C THR A 17 -2.93 16.24 -7.66
N ASP A 18 -2.14 15.72 -6.71
CA ASP A 18 -0.79 16.21 -6.50
C ASP A 18 0.09 15.96 -7.74
N PRO A 19 0.96 16.92 -8.09
CA PRO A 19 1.86 16.76 -9.22
C PRO A 19 2.86 15.61 -8.96
N LEU A 20 3.22 14.92 -10.03
CA LEU A 20 4.23 13.85 -10.02
C LEU A 20 5.61 14.42 -10.36
N ASP A 21 5.97 15.50 -9.67
CA ASP A 21 7.26 16.16 -9.75
C ASP A 21 8.22 15.61 -8.68
N HIS A 22 9.47 15.47 -9.01
CA HIS A 22 10.53 15.08 -8.08
C HIS A 22 10.25 13.79 -7.26
N PRO A 23 9.91 12.65 -7.90
CA PRO A 23 9.81 11.38 -7.18
C PRO A 23 11.13 11.03 -6.48
N PRO A 24 11.06 10.42 -5.29
CA PRO A 24 12.25 10.21 -4.44
C PRO A 24 13.14 9.04 -4.87
N SER A 25 12.79 8.34 -5.94
CA SER A 25 13.51 7.15 -6.40
C SER A 25 13.41 6.94 -7.91
N ALA A 26 14.36 6.18 -8.49
CA ALA A 26 14.31 5.80 -9.89
C ALA A 26 13.00 5.03 -10.25
N LEU A 27 12.53 4.19 -9.35
CA LEU A 27 11.23 3.51 -9.51
C LEU A 27 10.07 4.52 -9.55
N GLY A 28 10.11 5.52 -8.67
CA GLY A 28 9.12 6.61 -8.64
C GLY A 28 9.09 7.38 -9.95
N GLU A 29 10.28 7.70 -10.51
CA GLU A 29 10.42 8.42 -11.77
C GLU A 29 9.79 7.64 -12.94
N VAL A 30 10.08 6.33 -13.04
CA VAL A 30 9.46 5.46 -14.04
C VAL A 30 7.93 5.46 -13.90
N ARG A 31 7.40 5.40 -12.67
CA ARG A 31 5.95 5.41 -12.43
C ARG A 31 5.32 6.75 -12.77
N ALA A 32 5.96 7.85 -12.44
CA ALA A 32 5.52 9.19 -12.81
C ALA A 32 5.48 9.36 -14.33
N GLU A 33 6.52 8.90 -15.04
CA GLU A 33 6.57 8.94 -16.50
C GLU A 33 5.47 8.08 -17.16
N VAL A 34 5.22 6.88 -16.63
CA VAL A 34 4.11 6.03 -17.11
C VAL A 34 2.77 6.75 -16.95
N SER A 35 2.54 7.38 -15.80
CA SER A 35 1.31 8.16 -15.55
C SER A 35 1.18 9.35 -16.50
N ARG A 36 2.25 10.13 -16.70
CA ARG A 36 2.26 11.26 -17.64
C ARG A 36 1.93 10.80 -19.06
N ARG A 37 2.55 9.73 -19.56
CA ARG A 37 2.28 9.17 -20.89
C ARG A 37 0.88 8.64 -21.04
N LEU A 38 0.35 8.01 -19.99
CA LEU A 38 -1.02 7.49 -19.94
C LEU A 38 -2.02 8.61 -20.18
N PHE A 39 -1.90 9.71 -19.41
CA PHE A 39 -2.82 10.84 -19.54
C PHE A 39 -2.60 11.66 -20.79
N ALA A 40 -1.37 11.85 -21.27
CA ALA A 40 -1.12 12.45 -22.58
C ALA A 40 -1.78 11.66 -23.73
N ALA A 41 -1.78 10.34 -23.66
CA ALA A 41 -2.48 9.51 -24.66
C ALA A 41 -4.01 9.65 -24.56
N HIS A 42 -4.55 9.85 -23.37
CA HIS A 42 -5.97 10.14 -23.15
C HIS A 42 -6.37 11.50 -23.74
N GLU A 43 -5.61 12.56 -23.43
CA GLU A 43 -5.85 13.92 -23.93
C GLU A 43 -5.81 14.00 -25.46
N GLN A 44 -4.95 13.17 -26.08
CA GLN A 44 -4.86 13.02 -27.54
C GLN A 44 -6.00 12.17 -28.15
N GLY A 45 -6.93 11.69 -27.32
CA GLY A 45 -8.06 10.85 -27.79
C GLY A 45 -7.65 9.43 -28.25
N ARG A 46 -6.40 9.00 -28.02
CA ARG A 46 -5.90 7.70 -28.44
C ARG A 46 -6.42 6.54 -27.59
N ILE A 47 -6.67 6.81 -26.31
CA ILE A 47 -7.18 5.84 -25.36
C ILE A 47 -8.13 6.50 -24.36
N ARG A 48 -8.98 5.70 -23.71
CA ARG A 48 -9.73 6.11 -22.52
C ARG A 48 -8.94 5.64 -21.29
N ALA A 49 -8.28 6.57 -20.59
CA ALA A 49 -7.40 6.24 -19.47
C ALA A 49 -8.02 6.57 -18.12
N VAL A 50 -7.82 5.67 -17.18
CA VAL A 50 -8.04 5.85 -15.73
C VAL A 50 -6.83 5.28 -15.03
N GLU A 51 -6.31 5.95 -14.00
CA GLU A 51 -5.29 5.39 -13.12
C GLU A 51 -5.86 5.21 -11.72
N VAL A 52 -5.86 3.97 -11.23
CA VAL A 52 -6.23 3.66 -9.84
C VAL A 52 -4.96 3.42 -9.04
N ARG A 53 -4.76 4.21 -7.98
CA ARG A 53 -3.57 4.16 -7.12
C ARG A 53 -3.92 3.63 -5.75
N GLY A 54 -3.14 2.67 -5.28
CA GLY A 54 -3.23 2.11 -3.93
C GLY A 54 -1.88 2.15 -3.20
N SER A 55 -1.95 2.09 -1.87
CA SER A 55 -0.79 1.97 -0.99
C SER A 55 -0.38 0.49 -0.84
N SER A 56 0.30 0.13 0.24
CA SER A 56 0.62 -1.28 0.51
C SER A 56 -0.63 -2.13 0.57
N TYR A 57 -0.65 -3.15 -0.27
CA TYR A 57 -1.80 -4.04 -0.39
C TYR A 57 -1.89 -4.97 0.82
N LEU A 58 -3.09 -5.03 1.40
CA LEU A 58 -3.43 -5.87 2.54
C LEU A 58 -4.62 -6.77 2.19
N GLY A 59 -4.54 -8.05 2.52
CA GLY A 59 -5.64 -8.99 2.26
C GLY A 59 -5.20 -10.45 2.34
N ALA A 60 -6.18 -11.36 2.34
CA ALA A 60 -5.98 -12.79 2.38
C ALA A 60 -5.15 -13.31 1.20
N ASP A 61 -5.33 -12.71 0.03
CA ASP A 61 -4.67 -13.07 -1.22
C ASP A 61 -3.37 -12.30 -1.48
N ALA A 62 -2.87 -11.55 -0.48
CA ALA A 62 -1.60 -10.84 -0.61
C ALA A 62 -0.46 -11.82 -0.88
N GLY A 63 0.24 -11.63 -2.01
CA GLY A 63 1.33 -12.50 -2.42
C GLY A 63 2.63 -12.30 -1.59
N LEU A 64 3.60 -13.20 -1.78
CA LEU A 64 4.91 -13.17 -1.09
C LEU A 64 5.70 -11.87 -1.31
N GLY A 65 5.40 -11.12 -2.37
CA GLY A 65 6.02 -9.83 -2.66
C GLY A 65 5.39 -8.65 -1.93
N ALA A 66 4.22 -8.82 -1.31
CA ALA A 66 3.58 -7.77 -0.54
C ALA A 66 4.32 -7.52 0.79
N TYR A 67 4.54 -6.26 1.13
CA TYR A 67 5.22 -5.88 2.39
C TYR A 67 4.52 -6.46 3.62
N LEU A 68 3.18 -6.33 3.68
CA LEU A 68 2.34 -6.85 4.76
C LEU A 68 1.68 -8.20 4.40
N GLY A 69 2.31 -8.96 3.50
CA GLY A 69 1.85 -10.28 3.06
C GLY A 69 2.32 -11.42 3.97
N PRO A 70 2.39 -12.66 3.44
CA PRO A 70 2.70 -13.86 4.23
C PRO A 70 3.98 -13.78 5.07
N ARG A 71 5.03 -13.11 4.55
CA ARG A 71 6.31 -12.95 5.28
C ARG A 71 6.19 -12.12 6.55
N PHE A 72 5.18 -11.24 6.63
CA PHE A 72 4.85 -10.47 7.82
C PHE A 72 3.84 -11.21 8.70
N VAL A 73 2.77 -11.73 8.11
CA VAL A 73 1.61 -12.30 8.80
C VAL A 73 1.93 -13.66 9.44
N ASP A 74 2.53 -14.58 8.68
CA ASP A 74 2.68 -15.96 9.14
C ASP A 74 3.58 -16.09 10.40
N PRO A 75 4.77 -15.43 10.48
CA PRO A 75 5.55 -15.44 11.73
C PRO A 75 4.86 -14.69 12.88
N LEU A 76 4.12 -13.61 12.58
CA LEU A 76 3.36 -12.88 13.58
C LEU A 76 2.32 -13.79 14.24
N LEU A 77 1.48 -14.46 13.44
CA LEU A 77 0.45 -15.36 13.94
C LEU A 77 1.04 -16.58 14.67
N ALA A 78 2.14 -17.15 14.17
CA ALA A 78 2.76 -18.33 14.78
C ALA A 78 3.48 -18.04 16.10
N LYS A 79 4.17 -16.90 16.22
CA LYS A 79 5.13 -16.61 17.30
C LYS A 79 4.91 -15.31 18.05
N GLY A 80 3.91 -14.49 17.66
CA GLY A 80 3.72 -13.13 18.14
C GLY A 80 4.87 -12.18 17.79
N ALA A 81 5.67 -12.55 16.76
CA ALA A 81 6.87 -11.80 16.39
C ALA A 81 7.08 -11.83 14.88
N THR A 82 7.49 -10.69 14.31
CA THR A 82 7.84 -10.59 12.89
C THR A 82 8.86 -9.48 12.65
N SER A 83 9.47 -9.47 11.47
CA SER A 83 10.37 -8.40 11.04
C SER A 83 9.63 -7.35 10.22
N VAL A 84 10.01 -6.09 10.41
CA VAL A 84 9.44 -4.93 9.71
C VAL A 84 10.54 -4.09 9.08
N LEU A 85 10.18 -3.27 8.11
CA LEU A 85 11.05 -2.26 7.53
C LEU A 85 10.81 -0.92 8.23
N GLY A 86 11.87 -0.20 8.56
CA GLY A 86 11.79 1.14 9.13
C GLY A 86 11.15 1.19 10.52
N ASP A 87 10.33 2.22 10.75
CA ASP A 87 9.67 2.47 12.03
C ASP A 87 8.23 1.93 12.01
N PRO A 88 7.89 0.92 12.84
CA PRO A 88 6.56 0.33 12.85
C PRO A 88 5.48 1.21 13.50
N ASP A 89 5.85 2.34 14.08
CA ASP A 89 4.94 3.21 14.85
C ASP A 89 4.46 4.44 14.06
N LEU A 90 4.99 4.64 12.85
CA LEU A 90 4.56 5.72 11.97
C LEU A 90 3.20 5.45 11.31
N PRO A 91 2.39 6.50 11.07
CA PRO A 91 1.13 6.36 10.36
C PRO A 91 1.36 5.94 8.91
N TYR A 92 0.63 4.92 8.49
CA TYR A 92 0.78 4.29 7.20
C TYR A 92 -0.59 3.96 6.60
N THR A 93 -0.88 4.43 5.39
CA THR A 93 -2.10 4.05 4.67
C THR A 93 -1.93 2.64 4.10
N MET A 94 -2.90 1.77 4.37
CA MET A 94 -2.97 0.41 3.85
C MET A 94 -4.22 0.26 3.01
N THR A 95 -4.07 -0.36 1.84
CA THR A 95 -5.16 -0.54 0.88
C THR A 95 -5.62 -1.98 0.88
N ALA A 96 -6.88 -2.24 1.22
CA ALA A 96 -7.46 -3.57 1.13
C ALA A 96 -7.57 -4.00 -0.34
N ILE A 97 -7.13 -5.22 -0.65
CA ILE A 97 -7.14 -5.78 -2.01
C ILE A 97 -8.55 -5.80 -2.61
N PRO A 98 -9.61 -6.18 -1.87
CA PRO A 98 -10.99 -6.12 -2.40
C PRO A 98 -11.42 -4.71 -2.82
N ASP A 99 -11.04 -3.68 -2.06
CA ASP A 99 -11.37 -2.28 -2.36
C ASP A 99 -10.69 -1.83 -3.65
N PHE A 100 -9.44 -2.21 -3.83
CA PHE A 100 -8.71 -1.96 -5.07
C PHE A 100 -9.40 -2.65 -6.26
N GLY A 101 -9.81 -3.90 -6.10
CA GLY A 101 -10.55 -4.65 -7.13
C GLY A 101 -11.88 -4.01 -7.51
N ARG A 102 -12.66 -3.54 -6.52
CA ARG A 102 -13.92 -2.83 -6.75
C ARG A 102 -13.72 -1.55 -7.56
N LEU A 103 -12.76 -0.73 -7.16
CA LEU A 103 -12.49 0.53 -7.87
C LEU A 103 -11.95 0.30 -9.27
N LEU A 104 -11.15 -0.75 -9.51
CA LEU A 104 -10.72 -1.14 -10.85
C LEU A 104 -11.89 -1.59 -11.74
N ALA A 105 -12.79 -2.40 -11.21
CA ALA A 105 -13.98 -2.83 -11.94
C ALA A 105 -14.86 -1.61 -12.33
N ARG A 106 -15.05 -0.68 -11.40
CA ARG A 106 -15.76 0.57 -11.67
C ARG A 106 -15.05 1.43 -12.71
N ALA A 107 -13.73 1.53 -12.66
CA ALA A 107 -12.94 2.29 -13.62
C ALA A 107 -13.13 1.83 -15.08
N ALA A 108 -13.49 0.57 -15.28
CA ALA A 108 -13.76 0.04 -16.61
C ALA A 108 -15.05 0.59 -17.23
N THR A 109 -16.07 0.92 -16.43
CA THR A 109 -17.44 1.22 -16.90
C THR A 109 -17.94 2.60 -16.54
N ASP A 110 -17.49 3.22 -15.45
CA ASP A 110 -17.99 4.51 -15.00
C ASP A 110 -17.47 5.66 -15.90
N PRO A 111 -18.37 6.43 -16.56
CA PRO A 111 -17.97 7.54 -17.43
C PRO A 111 -17.36 8.73 -16.68
N LYS A 112 -17.50 8.81 -15.36
CA LYS A 112 -16.94 9.91 -14.53
C LYS A 112 -15.45 9.72 -14.23
N MET A 113 -14.89 8.53 -14.45
CA MET A 113 -13.53 8.22 -14.01
C MET A 113 -12.40 8.56 -15.00
N PRO A 114 -12.62 8.60 -16.35
CA PRO A 114 -11.53 8.85 -17.29
C PRO A 114 -10.85 10.21 -17.12
N GLY A 115 -9.57 10.27 -17.51
CA GLY A 115 -8.80 11.50 -17.59
C GLY A 115 -8.08 11.86 -16.29
N ARG A 116 -8.21 11.08 -15.22
CA ARG A 116 -7.53 11.37 -13.94
C ARG A 116 -7.12 10.11 -13.17
N ALA A 117 -6.27 10.34 -12.17
CA ALA A 117 -5.96 9.33 -11.16
C ALA A 117 -7.01 9.35 -10.03
N TRP A 118 -7.21 8.19 -9.42
CA TRP A 118 -8.10 7.97 -8.28
C TRP A 118 -7.36 7.18 -7.20
N HIS A 119 -7.38 7.67 -5.97
CA HIS A 119 -6.91 6.90 -4.82
C HIS A 119 -7.96 5.89 -4.39
N VAL A 120 -7.55 4.68 -4.08
CA VAL A 120 -8.44 3.67 -3.53
C VAL A 120 -8.87 4.11 -2.12
N PRO A 121 -10.18 4.16 -1.82
CA PRO A 121 -10.65 4.38 -0.48
C PRO A 121 -10.00 3.39 0.48
N SER A 122 -9.33 3.92 1.47
CA SER A 122 -8.56 3.14 2.45
C SER A 122 -9.00 3.50 3.85
N ALA A 123 -8.90 2.57 4.79
CA ALA A 123 -9.15 2.87 6.19
C ALA A 123 -8.20 3.98 6.69
N PRO A 124 -8.55 4.72 7.74
CA PRO A 124 -7.65 5.69 8.34
C PRO A 124 -6.25 5.12 8.57
N ALA A 125 -5.22 5.92 8.30
CA ALA A 125 -3.85 5.48 8.44
C ALA A 125 -3.56 5.05 9.88
N VAL A 126 -3.04 3.84 10.05
CA VAL A 126 -2.61 3.28 11.34
C VAL A 126 -1.14 2.86 11.25
N SER A 127 -0.50 2.62 12.39
CA SER A 127 0.84 2.07 12.41
C SER A 127 0.86 0.58 12.07
N VAL A 128 2.01 0.08 11.61
CA VAL A 128 2.21 -1.37 11.38
C VAL A 128 2.06 -2.15 12.68
N ARG A 129 2.39 -1.54 13.82
CA ARG A 129 2.18 -2.12 15.15
C ARG A 129 0.69 -2.28 15.48
N GLU A 130 -0.13 -1.28 15.18
CA GLU A 130 -1.58 -1.37 15.38
C GLU A 130 -2.20 -2.45 14.50
N LEU A 131 -1.80 -2.54 13.22
CA LEU A 131 -2.21 -3.64 12.36
C LEU A 131 -1.81 -5.01 12.95
N ALA A 132 -0.57 -5.14 13.46
CA ALA A 132 -0.11 -6.38 14.08
C ALA A 132 -0.96 -6.77 15.30
N ARG A 133 -1.37 -5.80 16.13
CA ARG A 133 -2.32 -6.04 17.24
C ARG A 133 -3.69 -6.47 16.74
N MET A 134 -4.21 -5.86 15.66
CA MET A 134 -5.49 -6.26 15.06
C MET A 134 -5.44 -7.70 14.57
N LEU A 135 -4.37 -8.11 13.88
CA LEU A 135 -4.17 -9.47 13.41
C LEU A 135 -4.09 -10.49 14.56
N LEU A 136 -3.36 -10.16 15.65
CA LEU A 136 -3.28 -11.04 16.82
C LEU A 136 -4.64 -11.15 17.51
N ARG A 137 -5.37 -10.06 17.71
CA ARG A 137 -6.73 -10.09 18.27
C ARG A 137 -7.70 -10.90 17.42
N ALA A 138 -7.66 -10.75 16.09
CA ALA A 138 -8.46 -11.56 15.18
C ALA A 138 -8.13 -13.08 15.30
N ALA A 139 -6.90 -13.42 15.68
CA ALA A 139 -6.47 -14.79 15.96
C ALA A 139 -6.76 -15.24 17.42
N GLY A 140 -7.53 -14.47 18.20
CA GLY A 140 -7.85 -14.78 19.60
C GLY A 140 -6.67 -14.57 20.56
N ARG A 141 -5.74 -13.67 20.24
CA ARG A 141 -4.53 -13.39 21.04
C ARG A 141 -4.50 -11.92 21.44
N ASP A 142 -4.18 -11.66 22.72
CA ASP A 142 -4.05 -10.30 23.28
C ASP A 142 -2.60 -9.93 23.63
N ASP A 143 -1.63 -10.73 23.22
CA ASP A 143 -0.22 -10.44 23.46
C ASP A 143 0.30 -9.29 22.57
N GLU A 144 1.23 -8.51 23.13
CA GLU A 144 1.85 -7.39 22.40
C GLU A 144 2.79 -7.92 21.30
N PRO A 145 2.64 -7.46 20.02
CA PRO A 145 3.47 -7.92 18.93
C PRO A 145 4.92 -7.50 19.09
N ARG A 146 5.83 -8.44 18.94
CA ARG A 146 7.29 -8.21 18.96
C ARG A 146 7.77 -7.91 17.54
N LEU A 147 7.86 -6.62 17.20
CA LEU A 147 8.30 -6.17 15.88
C LEU A 147 9.81 -5.87 15.90
N ARG A 148 10.56 -6.53 15.04
CA ARG A 148 12.00 -6.34 14.87
C ARG A 148 12.24 -5.49 13.62
N SER A 149 12.59 -4.22 13.81
CA SER A 149 12.95 -3.35 12.69
C SER A 149 14.30 -3.76 12.11
N MET A 150 14.37 -3.88 10.80
CA MET A 150 15.63 -4.07 10.08
C MET A 150 16.32 -2.72 9.93
N PRO A 151 17.53 -2.54 10.45
CA PRO A 151 18.26 -1.28 10.36
C PRO A 151 18.49 -0.87 8.90
N ALA A 152 18.26 0.41 8.59
CA ALA A 152 18.50 0.97 7.25
C ALA A 152 19.98 0.81 6.81
N SER A 153 20.93 0.81 7.75
CA SER A 153 22.35 0.54 7.50
C SER A 153 22.59 -0.86 6.93
N LEU A 154 21.92 -1.86 7.47
CA LEU A 154 22.00 -3.24 6.98
C LEU A 154 21.44 -3.37 5.56
N LEU A 155 20.29 -2.75 5.30
CA LEU A 155 19.69 -2.72 3.95
C LEU A 155 20.61 -2.00 2.94
N ARG A 156 21.33 -0.96 3.39
CA ARG A 156 22.27 -0.23 2.54
C ARG A 156 23.44 -1.13 2.10
N VAL A 157 24.02 -1.88 3.01
CA VAL A 157 25.12 -2.81 2.70
C VAL A 157 24.65 -3.97 1.82
N LEU A 158 23.54 -4.61 2.19
CA LEU A 158 22.98 -5.72 1.43
C LEU A 158 22.50 -5.31 0.01
N GLY A 159 22.05 -4.07 -0.15
CA GLY A 159 21.60 -3.52 -1.44
C GLY A 159 22.72 -3.35 -2.47
N TRP A 160 24.00 -3.43 -2.07
CA TRP A 160 25.13 -3.44 -3.03
C TRP A 160 25.22 -4.77 -3.77
N PHE A 161 24.77 -5.85 -3.17
CA PHE A 161 24.90 -7.21 -3.72
C PHE A 161 23.62 -7.78 -4.35
N SER A 162 22.47 -7.08 -4.21
CA SER A 162 21.18 -7.54 -4.71
C SER A 162 20.34 -6.42 -5.32
N PRO A 163 19.95 -6.53 -6.61
CA PRO A 163 19.04 -5.57 -7.25
C PRO A 163 17.71 -5.41 -6.52
N THR A 164 17.17 -6.52 -5.97
CA THR A 164 15.92 -6.52 -5.20
C THR A 164 16.05 -5.68 -3.92
N LEU A 165 17.15 -5.85 -3.18
CA LEU A 165 17.39 -5.07 -1.96
C LEU A 165 17.72 -3.60 -2.26
N ARG A 166 18.24 -3.30 -3.45
CA ARG A 166 18.40 -1.92 -3.93
C ARG A 166 17.03 -1.26 -4.13
N ALA A 167 16.08 -1.94 -4.76
CA ALA A 167 14.72 -1.45 -4.94
C ALA A 167 14.01 -1.23 -3.58
N VAL A 168 14.18 -2.16 -2.62
CA VAL A 168 13.66 -2.00 -1.25
C VAL A 168 14.25 -0.76 -0.58
N ARG A 169 15.55 -0.52 -0.74
CA ARG A 169 16.21 0.67 -0.20
C ARG A 169 15.66 1.98 -0.80
N GLU A 170 15.38 2.00 -2.10
CA GLU A 170 14.83 3.18 -2.78
C GLU A 170 13.43 3.53 -2.27
N THR A 171 12.65 2.56 -1.82
CA THR A 171 11.30 2.75 -1.30
C THR A 171 11.22 2.78 0.23
N LEU A 172 12.35 2.66 0.93
CA LEU A 172 12.40 2.58 2.40
C LEU A 172 11.84 3.84 3.09
N TYR A 173 11.88 5.01 2.44
CA TYR A 173 11.31 6.25 2.96
C TYR A 173 9.84 6.11 3.37
N GLN A 174 9.08 5.24 2.70
CA GLN A 174 7.68 4.94 3.03
C GLN A 174 7.51 4.33 4.43
N ASN A 175 8.57 3.74 4.97
CA ASN A 175 8.58 3.08 6.27
C ASN A 175 9.44 3.82 7.33
N THR A 176 10.05 4.96 6.96
CA THR A 176 10.85 5.79 7.86
C THR A 176 10.28 7.19 8.04
N GLU A 177 9.16 7.48 7.39
CA GLU A 177 8.40 8.72 7.48
C GLU A 177 6.91 8.40 7.45
N PRO A 178 6.02 9.29 7.94
CA PRO A 178 4.59 9.14 7.71
C PRO A 178 4.27 8.92 6.23
N PHE A 179 3.44 7.94 5.92
CA PHE A 179 3.05 7.61 4.55
C PHE A 179 1.53 7.54 4.42
N VAL A 180 0.92 8.71 4.26
CA VAL A 180 -0.52 8.90 4.34
C VAL A 180 -1.08 9.38 3.01
N ALA A 181 -2.14 8.74 2.54
CA ALA A 181 -2.88 9.14 1.35
C ALA A 181 -4.24 9.75 1.71
N ASP A 182 -4.68 10.69 0.90
CA ASP A 182 -6.01 11.30 0.94
C ASP A 182 -6.84 10.74 -0.22
N ASP A 183 -7.94 10.09 0.10
CA ASP A 183 -8.88 9.48 -0.84
C ASP A 183 -10.24 10.22 -0.88
N THR A 184 -10.29 11.43 -0.31
CA THR A 184 -11.52 12.24 -0.18
C THR A 184 -12.22 12.42 -1.53
N ASP A 185 -11.46 12.75 -2.59
CA ASP A 185 -12.01 12.90 -3.94
C ASP A 185 -12.78 11.64 -4.40
N THR A 186 -12.24 10.47 -4.14
CA THR A 186 -12.87 9.21 -4.55
C THR A 186 -14.15 8.95 -3.74
N ARG A 187 -14.13 9.23 -2.45
CA ARG A 187 -15.32 9.07 -1.60
C ARG A 187 -16.43 10.03 -1.98
N GLU A 188 -16.11 11.30 -2.14
CA GLU A 188 -17.11 12.33 -2.42
C GLU A 188 -17.67 12.24 -3.84
N LEU A 189 -16.83 12.07 -4.85
CA LEU A 189 -17.25 12.09 -6.25
C LEU A 189 -17.84 10.76 -6.73
N LEU A 190 -17.41 9.65 -6.17
CA LEU A 190 -17.85 8.33 -6.59
C LEU A 190 -18.74 7.61 -5.55
N GLY A 191 -18.84 8.12 -4.32
CA GLY A 191 -19.57 7.46 -3.25
C GLY A 191 -18.96 6.13 -2.78
N GLU A 192 -17.65 5.95 -3.02
CA GLU A 192 -16.94 4.72 -2.62
C GLU A 192 -16.60 4.73 -1.15
N THR A 193 -16.53 3.55 -0.57
CA THR A 193 -16.16 3.32 0.83
C THR A 193 -15.00 2.33 0.92
N HIS A 194 -14.37 2.26 2.08
CA HIS A 194 -13.31 1.30 2.37
C HIS A 194 -13.82 0.15 3.25
N THR A 195 -13.13 -0.98 3.19
CA THR A 195 -13.28 -2.08 4.13
C THR A 195 -12.57 -1.74 5.44
N PRO A 196 -13.21 -1.90 6.63
CA PRO A 196 -12.54 -1.72 7.91
C PRO A 196 -11.29 -2.60 8.06
N LEU A 197 -10.25 -2.10 8.72
CA LEU A 197 -9.01 -2.88 8.92
C LEU A 197 -9.23 -4.12 9.78
N GLU A 198 -10.13 -4.05 10.76
CA GLU A 198 -10.50 -5.17 11.60
C GLU A 198 -11.13 -6.31 10.78
N GLU A 199 -12.00 -5.99 9.83
CA GLU A 199 -12.60 -6.96 8.90
C GLU A 199 -11.51 -7.58 8.00
N THR A 200 -10.66 -6.75 7.42
CA THR A 200 -9.53 -7.21 6.61
C THR A 200 -8.59 -8.11 7.43
N ALA A 201 -8.32 -7.78 8.69
CA ALA A 201 -7.49 -8.60 9.58
C ALA A 201 -8.15 -9.96 9.88
N ALA A 202 -9.47 -9.97 10.12
CA ALA A 202 -10.23 -11.21 10.34
C ALA A 202 -10.18 -12.12 9.11
N ASP A 203 -10.38 -11.58 7.91
CA ASP A 203 -10.28 -12.32 6.64
C ASP A 203 -8.89 -12.93 6.42
N ILE A 204 -7.84 -12.16 6.72
CA ILE A 204 -6.46 -12.64 6.62
C ILE A 204 -6.23 -13.82 7.56
N VAL A 205 -6.70 -13.74 8.79
CA VAL A 205 -6.54 -14.81 9.80
C VAL A 205 -7.36 -16.03 9.41
N ALA A 206 -8.62 -15.86 9.00
CA ALA A 206 -9.48 -16.94 8.55
C ALA A 206 -8.86 -17.73 7.38
N ALA A 207 -8.29 -17.01 6.40
CA ALA A 207 -7.61 -17.65 5.26
C ALA A 207 -6.34 -18.44 5.65
N ARG A 208 -5.71 -18.12 6.80
CA ARG A 208 -4.55 -18.88 7.31
C ARG A 208 -4.99 -20.06 8.16
N GLY A 209 -6.08 -19.94 8.93
CA GLY A 209 -6.65 -21.05 9.69
C GLY A 209 -7.17 -22.20 8.81
N GLY A 210 -7.70 -21.88 7.61
CA GLY A 210 -8.11 -22.88 6.62
C GLY A 210 -6.96 -23.57 5.86
N LYS A 211 -5.71 -23.10 6.00
CA LYS A 211 -4.51 -23.71 5.39
C LYS A 211 -3.70 -24.59 6.35
N ALA A 212 -4.14 -24.70 7.60
CA ALA A 212 -3.48 -25.52 8.65
C ALA A 212 -4.11 -26.91 8.82
N ALA A 213 -4.93 -27.35 7.86
CA ALA A 213 -5.54 -28.69 7.82
C ALA A 213 -4.93 -29.56 6.70
#